data_8a150c71abeeff580d61b71923cb9b9d
#
_entry.id   8a150c71abeeff580d61b71923cb9b9d
#
_cell.length_a   1.000
_cell.length_b   1.000
_cell.length_c   1.000
_cell.angle_alpha   90.00
_cell.angle_beta   90.00
_cell.angle_gamma   90.00
#
_symmetry.space_group_name_H-M   'P 1'
#
loop_
_entity.id
_entity.type
_entity.pdbx_description
1 polymer ?
#
loop_
_entity_poly.entity_id
_entity_poly.type
_entity_poly.pdbx_seq_one_letter_code
_entity_poly.pdbx_strand_id
1 'polypeptide(L)'
;VKLRRLACAILPLALTACVTYPDISQSRSPCRMEPGGWCGFVREAAVEAWPFAVAATNAYTGDHDVFAELGATLDRLERLEIDAQAADKGFGYELFAQYRENESGERELAARILSFRGTDFNGLTDIFYGTLRSDHIELALAAFEAERARPEFGDGVPWIVTGHSLGGALATEISVRYPEVRAYMFNTSPFYRSDGMTNDIRRTVFNERGEILRRFARFDEAPAAEAFTLNCGPRESTFAKHKIRPLADCITWIAAYGSKEAAAVIDANADSPMPVRKPLVECGPADKVHPGPDYRESEPCVHQSRRGDEADSESD
;
A
#
# COMPACT_ATOMS: atom_id res chain seq x y z
N VAL A 1 -67.24 -23.85 -0.79
CA VAL A 1 -65.86 -24.36 -0.60
C VAL A 1 -64.99 -23.14 -0.26
N LYS A 2 -64.66 -22.96 1.05
CA LYS A 2 -63.81 -21.87 1.55
C LYS A 2 -62.35 -22.35 1.54
N LEU A 3 -61.53 -21.78 0.60
CA LEU A 3 -60.09 -21.96 0.62
C LEU A 3 -59.49 -21.14 1.77
N ARG A 4 -59.00 -21.81 2.80
CA ARG A 4 -58.19 -21.20 3.85
C ARG A 4 -56.79 -20.94 3.26
N ARG A 5 -56.43 -19.70 3.11
CA ARG A 5 -55.05 -19.29 2.81
C ARG A 5 -54.20 -19.50 4.07
N LEU A 6 -53.33 -20.49 4.05
CA LEU A 6 -52.27 -20.64 5.02
C LEU A 6 -51.18 -19.64 4.69
N ALA A 7 -51.09 -18.57 5.45
CA ALA A 7 -49.96 -17.66 5.40
C ALA A 7 -48.82 -18.32 6.18
N CYS A 8 -47.87 -18.91 5.49
CA CYS A 8 -46.58 -19.24 6.07
C CYS A 8 -45.82 -17.97 6.39
N ALA A 9 -45.85 -17.54 7.61
CA ALA A 9 -44.93 -16.54 8.13
C ALA A 9 -43.54 -17.19 8.20
N ILE A 10 -42.72 -16.91 7.20
CA ILE A 10 -41.29 -17.21 7.23
C ILE A 10 -40.67 -16.21 8.20
N LEU A 11 -40.47 -16.65 9.42
CA LEU A 11 -39.69 -15.95 10.43
C LEU A 11 -38.22 -15.96 9.92
N PRO A 12 -37.58 -14.83 9.61
CA PRO A 12 -36.17 -14.84 9.37
C PRO A 12 -35.49 -15.17 10.69
N LEU A 13 -35.01 -16.40 10.83
CA LEU A 13 -34.00 -16.71 11.83
C LEU A 13 -32.79 -15.84 11.49
N ALA A 14 -32.67 -14.72 12.17
CA ALA A 14 -31.44 -14.01 12.30
C ALA A 14 -30.45 -14.92 13.03
N LEU A 15 -29.80 -15.79 12.28
CA LEU A 15 -28.58 -16.43 12.70
C LEU A 15 -27.57 -15.30 12.87
N THR A 16 -27.55 -14.71 14.05
CA THR A 16 -26.39 -14.01 14.56
C THR A 16 -25.30 -15.06 14.68
N ALA A 17 -24.70 -15.44 13.56
CA ALA A 17 -23.45 -16.15 13.58
C ALA A 17 -22.50 -15.26 14.35
N CYS A 18 -22.11 -15.68 15.55
CA CYS A 18 -20.95 -15.12 16.22
C CYS A 18 -19.79 -15.33 15.28
N VAL A 19 -19.46 -14.31 14.49
CA VAL A 19 -18.27 -14.30 13.65
C VAL A 19 -17.11 -14.19 14.62
N THR A 20 -16.58 -15.31 15.05
CA THR A 20 -15.30 -15.37 15.75
C THR A 20 -14.24 -15.06 14.71
N TYR A 21 -13.73 -13.83 14.75
CA TYR A 21 -12.54 -13.51 13.97
C TYR A 21 -11.39 -14.37 14.53
N PRO A 22 -10.67 -15.11 13.66
CA PRO A 22 -9.47 -15.81 14.11
C PRO A 22 -8.50 -14.78 14.71
N ASP A 23 -7.75 -15.20 15.70
CA ASP A 23 -6.63 -14.40 16.20
C ASP A 23 -5.65 -14.17 15.04
N ILE A 24 -5.55 -12.90 14.63
CA ILE A 24 -4.78 -12.44 13.47
C ILE A 24 -3.52 -11.69 13.90
N SER A 25 -3.24 -11.67 15.21
CA SER A 25 -2.03 -11.04 15.72
C SER A 25 -0.77 -11.74 15.17
N GLN A 26 0.32 -11.00 15.08
CA GLN A 26 1.61 -11.53 14.64
C GLN A 26 2.17 -12.58 15.61
N SER A 27 1.62 -12.70 16.81
CA SER A 27 1.97 -13.79 17.73
C SER A 27 1.69 -15.18 17.16
N ARG A 28 0.82 -15.29 16.16
CA ARG A 28 0.55 -16.54 15.42
C ARG A 28 1.31 -16.67 14.11
N SER A 29 2.13 -15.67 13.77
CA SER A 29 3.02 -15.73 12.62
C SER A 29 4.04 -16.87 12.77
N PRO A 30 4.44 -17.55 11.68
CA PRO A 30 5.59 -18.44 11.71
C PRO A 30 6.87 -17.72 12.13
N CYS A 31 6.91 -16.39 11.92
CA CYS A 31 8.04 -15.53 12.27
C CYS A 31 7.82 -14.74 13.58
N ARG A 32 6.96 -15.26 14.50
CA ARG A 32 6.63 -14.58 15.76
C ARG A 32 7.84 -14.27 16.65
N MET A 33 8.94 -14.93 16.43
CA MET A 33 10.20 -14.71 17.17
C MET A 33 11.07 -13.65 16.51
N GLU A 34 10.64 -13.12 15.37
CA GLU A 34 11.29 -12.00 14.70
C GLU A 34 10.64 -10.66 15.12
N PRO A 35 11.33 -9.53 14.89
CA PRO A 35 10.83 -8.20 15.24
C PRO A 35 9.40 -7.93 14.72
N GLY A 36 8.51 -7.52 15.60
CA GLY A 36 7.09 -7.28 15.28
C GLY A 36 6.30 -8.52 14.83
N GLY A 37 6.93 -9.71 14.80
CA GLY A 37 6.35 -10.93 14.23
C GLY A 37 6.37 -10.97 12.70
N TRP A 38 7.10 -10.06 12.06
CA TRP A 38 7.22 -9.96 10.61
C TRP A 38 8.41 -10.78 10.10
N CYS A 39 8.16 -11.64 9.11
CA CYS A 39 9.22 -12.43 8.49
C CYS A 39 10.27 -11.54 7.81
N GLY A 40 11.55 -11.95 7.85
CA GLY A 40 12.67 -11.18 7.31
C GLY A 40 12.43 -10.70 5.88
N PHE A 41 11.97 -11.58 4.98
CA PHE A 41 11.68 -11.22 3.59
C PHE A 41 10.58 -10.16 3.44
N VAL A 42 9.60 -10.11 4.37
CA VAL A 42 8.56 -9.06 4.37
C VAL A 42 9.15 -7.73 4.82
N ARG A 43 10.02 -7.75 5.83
CA ARG A 43 10.70 -6.54 6.31
C ARG A 43 11.65 -5.97 5.25
N GLU A 44 12.42 -6.82 4.59
CA GLU A 44 13.31 -6.43 3.48
C GLU A 44 12.51 -5.80 2.33
N ALA A 45 11.43 -6.44 1.91
CA ALA A 45 10.55 -5.89 0.88
C ALA A 45 9.90 -4.56 1.30
N ALA A 46 9.52 -4.44 2.58
CA ALA A 46 8.96 -3.19 3.10
C ALA A 46 10.03 -2.07 3.14
N VAL A 47 11.27 -2.37 3.53
CA VAL A 47 12.39 -1.42 3.50
C VAL A 47 12.63 -0.89 2.09
N GLU A 48 12.50 -1.72 1.08
CA GLU A 48 12.62 -1.28 -0.32
C GLU A 48 11.40 -0.45 -0.78
N ALA A 49 10.19 -0.84 -0.36
CA ALA A 49 8.94 -0.31 -0.93
C ALA A 49 8.36 0.92 -0.22
N TRP A 50 8.70 1.19 1.05
CA TRP A 50 8.06 2.25 1.83
C TRP A 50 8.15 3.65 1.20
N PRO A 51 9.26 4.09 0.54
CA PRO A 51 9.31 5.42 -0.06
C PRO A 51 8.27 5.56 -1.20
N PHE A 52 8.07 4.46 -1.94
CA PHE A 52 7.10 4.42 -3.04
C PHE A 52 5.66 4.36 -2.54
N ALA A 53 5.41 3.72 -1.39
CA ALA A 53 4.10 3.73 -0.74
C ALA A 53 3.74 5.14 -0.24
N VAL A 54 4.69 5.85 0.35
CA VAL A 54 4.56 7.27 0.73
C VAL A 54 4.30 8.14 -0.50
N ALA A 55 5.09 7.98 -1.57
CA ALA A 55 4.91 8.73 -2.81
C ALA A 55 3.53 8.43 -3.46
N ALA A 56 3.08 7.17 -3.45
CA ALA A 56 1.77 6.79 -3.98
C ALA A 56 0.61 7.37 -3.15
N THR A 57 0.78 7.50 -1.85
CA THR A 57 -0.17 8.18 -0.96
C THR A 57 -0.21 9.68 -1.28
N ASN A 58 0.95 10.29 -1.41
CA ASN A 58 1.09 11.73 -1.61
C ASN A 58 0.81 12.19 -3.06
N ALA A 59 0.48 11.27 -3.97
CA ALA A 59 -0.08 11.61 -5.27
C ALA A 59 -1.55 12.10 -5.18
N TYR A 60 -2.24 11.86 -4.06
CA TYR A 60 -3.61 12.35 -3.80
C TYR A 60 -3.56 13.74 -3.17
N THR A 61 -3.14 14.73 -3.95
CA THR A 61 -3.05 16.13 -3.51
C THR A 61 -4.43 16.69 -3.16
N GLY A 62 -4.55 17.32 -1.99
CA GLY A 62 -5.80 17.88 -1.48
C GLY A 62 -6.59 16.94 -0.56
N ASP A 63 -6.19 15.69 -0.42
CA ASP A 63 -6.74 14.78 0.58
C ASP A 63 -6.00 14.95 1.91
N HIS A 64 -6.76 14.91 3.02
CA HIS A 64 -6.18 14.98 4.36
C HIS A 64 -5.41 13.71 4.77
N ASP A 65 -5.52 12.65 3.96
CA ASP A 65 -4.95 11.33 4.22
C ASP A 65 -3.51 11.17 3.67
N VAL A 66 -2.75 12.27 3.50
CA VAL A 66 -1.37 12.24 3.02
C VAL A 66 -0.34 12.27 4.16
N PHE A 67 0.89 11.90 3.89
CA PHE A 67 2.00 12.12 4.82
C PHE A 67 2.37 13.61 4.80
N ALA A 68 2.34 14.25 5.97
CA ALA A 68 2.72 15.66 6.10
C ALA A 68 4.21 15.86 5.89
N GLU A 69 5.01 14.94 6.42
CA GLU A 69 6.47 14.93 6.31
C GLU A 69 6.94 13.69 5.54
N LEU A 70 7.74 13.91 4.50
CA LEU A 70 8.29 12.87 3.64
C LEU A 70 9.63 12.31 4.14
N GLY A 71 10.22 12.96 5.16
CA GLY A 71 11.55 12.63 5.67
C GLY A 71 12.69 13.03 4.72
N ALA A 72 13.90 12.65 5.08
CA ALA A 72 15.10 12.99 4.30
C ALA A 72 15.25 12.21 2.99
N THR A 73 14.46 11.15 2.81
CA THR A 73 14.58 10.22 1.67
C THR A 73 13.83 10.70 0.44
N LEU A 74 12.78 11.50 0.61
CA LEU A 74 11.91 11.93 -0.48
C LEU A 74 11.75 13.44 -0.50
N ASP A 75 11.91 14.04 -1.68
CA ASP A 75 11.47 15.41 -1.96
C ASP A 75 10.42 15.40 -3.06
N ARG A 76 9.39 16.22 -2.90
CA ARG A 76 8.46 16.50 -3.99
C ARG A 76 9.15 17.42 -4.97
N LEU A 77 9.08 17.08 -6.26
CA LEU A 77 9.56 17.89 -7.36
C LEU A 77 8.39 18.59 -8.06
N GLU A 78 8.70 19.70 -8.69
CA GLU A 78 7.74 20.35 -9.59
C GLU A 78 7.55 19.47 -10.83
N ARG A 79 6.33 19.08 -11.10
CA ARG A 79 5.93 18.33 -12.30
C ARG A 79 5.50 19.27 -13.41
N LEU A 80 5.44 18.78 -14.63
CA LEU A 80 4.81 19.49 -15.73
C LEU A 80 3.31 19.69 -15.46
N GLU A 81 2.77 20.76 -16.04
CA GLU A 81 1.33 21.03 -15.94
C GLU A 81 0.52 19.94 -16.67
N ILE A 82 -0.50 19.45 -16.00
CA ILE A 82 -1.42 18.48 -16.59
C ILE A 82 -2.47 19.26 -17.39
N ASP A 83 -2.68 18.86 -18.64
CA ASP A 83 -3.73 19.42 -19.49
C ASP A 83 -5.09 19.39 -18.78
N ALA A 84 -5.86 20.47 -18.88
CA ALA A 84 -7.14 20.61 -18.19
C ALA A 84 -8.14 19.50 -18.55
N GLN A 85 -8.17 19.03 -19.79
CA GLN A 85 -9.06 17.95 -20.21
C GLN A 85 -8.64 16.61 -19.62
N ALA A 86 -7.33 16.39 -19.43
CA ALA A 86 -6.81 15.22 -18.75
C ALA A 86 -7.16 15.25 -17.25
N ALA A 87 -6.99 16.40 -16.61
CA ALA A 87 -7.36 16.62 -15.21
C ALA A 87 -8.88 16.44 -14.97
N ASP A 88 -9.72 16.96 -15.85
CA ASP A 88 -11.19 16.79 -15.80
C ASP A 88 -11.62 15.32 -15.94
N LYS A 89 -10.81 14.51 -16.62
CA LYS A 89 -11.01 13.06 -16.69
C LYS A 89 -10.50 12.31 -15.45
N GLY A 90 -9.94 13.01 -14.46
CA GLY A 90 -9.39 12.44 -13.24
C GLY A 90 -7.95 11.95 -13.36
N PHE A 91 -7.25 12.19 -14.49
CA PHE A 91 -5.84 11.89 -14.61
C PHE A 91 -5.00 12.79 -13.70
N GLY A 92 -4.04 12.20 -13.00
CA GLY A 92 -3.13 12.95 -12.13
C GLY A 92 -1.88 12.14 -11.80
N TYR A 93 -0.81 12.85 -11.56
CA TYR A 93 0.44 12.30 -11.07
C TYR A 93 1.23 13.34 -10.27
N GLU A 94 2.17 12.88 -9.48
CA GLU A 94 3.14 13.70 -8.77
C GLU A 94 4.55 13.19 -9.04
N LEU A 95 5.53 14.09 -8.94
CA LEU A 95 6.93 13.80 -9.18
C LEU A 95 7.72 13.93 -7.87
N PHE A 96 8.61 12.95 -7.62
CA PHE A 96 9.48 12.96 -6.44
C PHE A 96 10.91 12.63 -6.83
N ALA A 97 11.86 13.12 -6.03
CA ALA A 97 13.23 12.66 -6.00
C ALA A 97 13.42 11.74 -4.79
N GLN A 98 14.02 10.58 -5.01
CA GLN A 98 14.46 9.70 -3.94
C GLN A 98 15.95 9.90 -3.70
N TYR A 99 16.31 10.06 -2.44
CA TYR A 99 17.69 10.21 -2.00
C TYR A 99 18.12 9.07 -1.08
N ARG A 100 19.41 8.83 -1.05
CA ARG A 100 20.07 7.95 -0.08
C ARG A 100 21.34 8.62 0.42
N GLU A 101 21.80 8.21 1.57
CA GLU A 101 23.15 8.59 2.05
C GLU A 101 24.19 7.76 1.28
N ASN A 102 25.21 8.44 0.77
CA ASN A 102 26.40 7.78 0.22
C ASN A 102 27.36 7.36 1.35
N GLU A 103 28.49 6.75 1.01
CA GLU A 103 29.51 6.30 1.97
C GLU A 103 30.10 7.44 2.80
N SER A 104 30.04 8.68 2.32
CA SER A 104 30.51 9.89 3.01
C SER A 104 29.43 10.50 3.92
N GLY A 105 28.22 9.94 3.97
CA GLY A 105 27.08 10.47 4.71
C GLY A 105 26.40 11.65 3.99
N GLU A 106 26.73 11.91 2.73
CA GLU A 106 26.10 12.94 1.93
C GLU A 106 24.84 12.40 1.21
N ARG A 107 23.86 13.27 1.06
CA ARG A 107 22.60 12.95 0.38
C ARG A 107 22.80 12.90 -1.12
N GLU A 108 22.62 11.75 -1.73
CA GLU A 108 22.76 11.51 -3.17
C GLU A 108 21.42 11.14 -3.79
N LEU A 109 21.12 11.70 -4.99
CA LEU A 109 19.93 11.38 -5.75
C LEU A 109 20.01 9.95 -6.29
N ALA A 110 19.13 9.08 -5.76
CA ALA A 110 19.09 7.66 -6.07
C ALA A 110 18.14 7.32 -7.22
N ALA A 111 16.99 8.01 -7.31
CA ALA A 111 15.99 7.79 -8.35
C ALA A 111 15.07 9.00 -8.48
N ARG A 112 14.38 9.09 -9.63
CA ARG A 112 13.19 9.92 -9.84
C ARG A 112 11.97 9.05 -9.85
N ILE A 113 10.93 9.47 -9.15
CA ILE A 113 9.71 8.69 -8.97
C ILE A 113 8.54 9.44 -9.60
N LEU A 114 7.89 8.82 -10.58
CA LEU A 114 6.62 9.28 -11.09
C LEU A 114 5.50 8.47 -10.42
N SER A 115 4.67 9.15 -9.64
CA SER A 115 3.60 8.54 -8.88
C SER A 115 2.24 8.88 -9.45
N PHE A 116 1.55 7.89 -10.02
CA PHE A 116 0.23 8.06 -10.61
C PHE A 116 -0.87 7.97 -9.55
N ARG A 117 -1.77 8.95 -9.57
CA ARG A 117 -2.98 8.93 -8.76
C ARG A 117 -3.97 7.88 -9.28
N GLY A 118 -4.61 7.17 -8.38
CA GLY A 118 -5.78 6.37 -8.69
C GLY A 118 -7.06 7.22 -8.77
N THR A 119 -8.18 6.57 -9.08
CA THR A 119 -9.49 7.21 -9.11
C THR A 119 -9.97 7.50 -7.68
N ASP A 120 -10.56 8.69 -7.47
CA ASP A 120 -11.18 9.02 -6.18
C ASP A 120 -12.40 8.13 -5.92
N PHE A 121 -12.48 7.57 -4.72
CA PHE A 121 -13.41 6.52 -4.33
C PHE A 121 -14.89 6.91 -4.31
N ASN A 122 -15.23 8.17 -4.53
CA ASN A 122 -16.64 8.65 -4.56
C ASN A 122 -17.45 8.10 -5.73
N GLY A 123 -16.80 7.41 -6.67
CA GLY A 123 -17.41 6.81 -7.86
C GLY A 123 -17.03 5.36 -8.07
N LEU A 124 -17.29 4.46 -7.10
CA LEU A 124 -17.04 3.01 -7.27
C LEU A 124 -17.71 2.41 -8.52
N THR A 125 -18.81 2.99 -8.95
CA THR A 125 -19.46 2.68 -10.23
C THR A 125 -18.52 2.95 -11.41
N ASP A 126 -17.67 3.97 -11.34
CA ASP A 126 -16.75 4.31 -12.41
C ASP A 126 -15.54 3.37 -12.47
N ILE A 127 -15.12 2.76 -11.36
CA ILE A 127 -14.09 1.71 -11.35
C ILE A 127 -14.59 0.44 -12.02
N PHE A 128 -15.88 0.09 -11.87
CA PHE A 128 -16.49 -1.11 -12.45
C PHE A 128 -16.98 -0.93 -13.89
N TYR A 129 -17.36 0.27 -14.27
CA TYR A 129 -17.89 0.60 -15.60
C TYR A 129 -16.96 1.48 -16.42
N GLY A 130 -16.05 2.20 -15.75
CA GLY A 130 -14.94 2.87 -16.41
C GLY A 130 -13.92 1.82 -16.78
N THR A 131 -14.03 1.26 -17.96
CA THR A 131 -12.86 0.80 -18.71
C THR A 131 -11.67 1.60 -18.21
N LEU A 132 -10.55 0.91 -17.90
CA LEU A 132 -9.24 1.56 -17.94
C LEU A 132 -9.23 2.27 -19.28
N ARG A 133 -9.53 3.55 -19.24
CA ARG A 133 -9.73 4.25 -20.49
C ARG A 133 -8.41 4.16 -21.19
N SER A 134 -8.40 3.68 -22.40
CA SER A 134 -7.18 3.66 -23.22
C SER A 134 -6.50 5.02 -23.23
N ASP A 135 -7.29 6.09 -23.09
CA ASP A 135 -6.84 7.46 -22.95
C ASP A 135 -6.00 7.69 -21.66
N HIS A 136 -6.31 7.08 -20.50
CA HIS A 136 -5.45 7.20 -19.30
C HIS A 136 -4.09 6.54 -19.47
N ILE A 137 -4.03 5.42 -20.18
CA ILE A 137 -2.74 4.77 -20.50
C ILE A 137 -1.91 5.67 -21.41
N GLU A 138 -2.52 6.20 -22.46
CA GLU A 138 -1.83 7.12 -23.38
C GLU A 138 -1.37 8.41 -22.67
N LEU A 139 -2.20 8.95 -21.78
CA LEU A 139 -1.83 10.11 -20.95
C LEU A 139 -0.66 9.79 -20.01
N ALA A 140 -0.66 8.60 -19.38
CA ALA A 140 0.42 8.20 -18.50
C ALA A 140 1.74 8.00 -19.25
N LEU A 141 1.71 7.38 -20.43
CA LEU A 141 2.87 7.23 -21.29
C LEU A 141 3.41 8.60 -21.74
N ALA A 142 2.53 9.50 -22.21
CA ALA A 142 2.90 10.83 -22.63
C ALA A 142 3.50 11.66 -21.47
N ALA A 143 2.91 11.59 -20.29
CA ALA A 143 3.42 12.26 -19.10
C ALA A 143 4.81 11.74 -18.70
N PHE A 144 5.00 10.42 -18.70
CA PHE A 144 6.29 9.81 -18.39
C PHE A 144 7.37 10.22 -19.40
N GLU A 145 7.07 10.20 -20.69
CA GLU A 145 8.00 10.63 -21.75
C GLU A 145 8.35 12.10 -21.61
N ALA A 146 7.35 12.97 -21.36
CA ALA A 146 7.56 14.39 -21.20
C ALA A 146 8.43 14.73 -19.97
N GLU A 147 8.16 14.10 -18.81
CA GLU A 147 8.97 14.29 -17.61
C GLU A 147 10.41 13.78 -17.80
N ARG A 148 10.55 12.62 -18.46
CA ARG A 148 11.86 12.03 -18.73
C ARG A 148 12.70 12.87 -19.71
N ALA A 149 12.06 13.60 -20.61
CA ALA A 149 12.72 14.43 -21.60
C ALA A 149 13.17 15.82 -21.09
N ARG A 150 12.88 16.14 -19.82
CA ARG A 150 13.24 17.45 -19.24
C ARG A 150 14.76 17.59 -19.11
N PRO A 151 15.34 18.68 -19.68
CA PRO A 151 16.80 18.88 -19.72
C PRO A 151 17.45 18.92 -18.33
N GLU A 152 16.74 19.46 -17.32
CA GLU A 152 17.23 19.59 -15.96
C GLU A 152 17.41 18.25 -15.23
N PHE A 153 16.83 17.19 -15.76
CA PHE A 153 16.95 15.87 -15.14
C PHE A 153 18.19 15.10 -15.61
N GLY A 154 18.74 15.42 -16.78
CA GLY A 154 19.92 14.74 -17.30
C GLY A 154 19.79 13.23 -17.43
N ASP A 155 20.85 12.60 -17.87
CA ASP A 155 20.94 11.15 -17.99
C ASP A 155 21.55 10.50 -16.74
N GLY A 156 21.31 9.21 -16.54
CA GLY A 156 22.00 8.38 -15.56
C GLY A 156 21.27 8.13 -14.24
N VAL A 157 20.29 8.96 -13.85
CA VAL A 157 19.47 8.69 -12.67
C VAL A 157 18.28 7.82 -13.07
N PRO A 158 18.08 6.64 -12.43
CA PRO A 158 17.00 5.73 -12.79
C PRO A 158 15.62 6.34 -12.52
N TRP A 159 14.66 5.96 -13.35
CA TRP A 159 13.25 6.24 -13.16
C TRP A 159 12.55 5.06 -12.52
N ILE A 160 11.71 5.38 -11.55
CA ILE A 160 10.81 4.44 -10.89
C ILE A 160 9.39 4.97 -11.05
N VAL A 161 8.44 4.09 -11.29
CA VAL A 161 7.03 4.44 -11.33
C VAL A 161 6.30 3.77 -10.19
N THR A 162 5.31 4.46 -9.65
CA THR A 162 4.50 3.93 -8.56
C THR A 162 3.05 4.39 -8.69
N GLY A 163 2.17 3.73 -7.96
CA GLY A 163 0.78 4.14 -7.91
C GLY A 163 -0.10 3.17 -7.14
N HIS A 164 -1.27 3.68 -6.80
CA HIS A 164 -2.30 2.95 -6.10
C HIS A 164 -3.53 2.76 -6.99
N SER A 165 -4.20 1.64 -6.87
CA SER A 165 -5.44 1.36 -7.62
C SER A 165 -5.23 1.49 -9.14
N LEU A 166 -5.98 2.37 -9.82
CA LEU A 166 -5.77 2.70 -11.24
C LEU A 166 -4.34 3.19 -11.49
N GLY A 167 -3.79 4.04 -10.59
CA GLY A 167 -2.40 4.51 -10.71
C GLY A 167 -1.39 3.36 -10.70
N GLY A 168 -1.65 2.28 -9.96
CA GLY A 168 -0.85 1.06 -9.99
C GLY A 168 -0.91 0.34 -11.35
N ALA A 169 -2.08 0.31 -11.98
CA ALA A 169 -2.23 -0.22 -13.33
C ALA A 169 -1.46 0.63 -14.37
N LEU A 170 -1.51 1.96 -14.26
CA LEU A 170 -0.73 2.86 -15.12
C LEU A 170 0.79 2.66 -14.93
N ALA A 171 1.25 2.49 -13.68
CA ALA A 171 2.63 2.16 -13.39
C ALA A 171 3.05 0.81 -14.01
N THR A 172 2.16 -0.20 -14.00
CA THR A 172 2.38 -1.47 -14.69
C THR A 172 2.59 -1.26 -16.19
N GLU A 173 1.73 -0.49 -16.85
CA GLU A 173 1.82 -0.20 -18.29
C GLU A 173 3.15 0.49 -18.67
N ILE A 174 3.59 1.47 -17.85
CA ILE A 174 4.90 2.11 -18.06
C ILE A 174 6.02 1.09 -17.97
N SER A 175 6.03 0.27 -16.93
CA SER A 175 7.08 -0.74 -16.70
C SER A 175 7.10 -1.83 -17.78
N VAL A 176 5.95 -2.16 -18.39
CA VAL A 176 5.87 -3.06 -19.54
C VAL A 176 6.46 -2.40 -20.78
N ARG A 177 6.15 -1.13 -21.01
CA ARG A 177 6.62 -0.37 -22.18
C ARG A 177 8.11 -0.03 -22.10
N TYR A 178 8.62 0.24 -20.88
CA TYR A 178 10.00 0.63 -20.60
C TYR A 178 10.66 -0.40 -19.68
N PRO A 179 11.32 -1.43 -20.24
CA PRO A 179 11.85 -2.56 -19.48
C PRO A 179 12.91 -2.19 -18.42
N GLU A 180 13.54 -1.04 -18.56
CA GLU A 180 14.49 -0.50 -17.60
C GLU A 180 13.82 0.12 -16.36
N VAL A 181 12.53 0.45 -16.45
CA VAL A 181 11.78 1.14 -15.41
C VAL A 181 11.25 0.14 -14.38
N ARG A 182 11.59 0.38 -13.13
CA ARG A 182 11.07 -0.37 -11.98
C ARG A 182 9.72 0.19 -11.56
N ALA A 183 8.80 -0.69 -11.12
CA ALA A 183 7.47 -0.28 -10.66
C ALA A 183 7.10 -0.89 -9.31
N TYR A 184 6.52 -0.05 -8.44
CA TYR A 184 5.93 -0.46 -7.17
C TYR A 184 4.45 -0.11 -7.17
N MET A 185 3.59 -1.12 -6.98
CA MET A 185 2.15 -0.95 -7.07
C MET A 185 1.48 -1.35 -5.76
N PHE A 186 0.44 -0.61 -5.38
CA PHE A 186 -0.27 -0.80 -4.12
C PHE A 186 -1.76 -0.99 -4.38
N ASN A 187 -2.34 -2.10 -3.88
CA ASN A 187 -3.73 -2.45 -4.15
C ASN A 187 -4.12 -2.21 -5.62
N THR A 188 -3.24 -2.66 -6.52
CA THR A 188 -3.34 -2.31 -7.94
C THR A 188 -4.62 -2.82 -8.58
N SER A 189 -5.19 -2.02 -9.48
CA SER A 189 -6.29 -2.46 -10.35
C SER A 189 -5.81 -3.61 -11.26
N PRO A 190 -6.62 -4.66 -11.43
CA PRO A 190 -6.30 -5.76 -12.35
C PRO A 190 -6.51 -5.39 -13.82
N PHE A 191 -6.99 -4.19 -14.10
CA PHE A 191 -7.30 -3.71 -15.45
C PHE A 191 -6.09 -3.02 -16.08
N TYR A 192 -5.12 -3.78 -16.52
CA TYR A 192 -3.96 -3.37 -17.31
C TYR A 192 -3.85 -4.25 -18.56
N ARG A 193 -3.13 -3.78 -19.57
CA ARG A 193 -2.85 -4.57 -20.78
C ARG A 193 -1.71 -5.52 -20.47
N SER A 194 -1.91 -6.79 -20.79
CA SER A 194 -0.96 -7.86 -20.52
C SER A 194 -0.31 -8.45 -21.76
N ASP A 195 -0.68 -7.96 -22.94
CA ASP A 195 -0.16 -8.48 -24.20
C ASP A 195 1.36 -8.40 -24.25
N GLY A 196 2.02 -9.55 -24.11
CA GLY A 196 3.47 -9.65 -24.13
C GLY A 196 4.14 -9.11 -22.87
N MET A 197 3.50 -9.18 -21.68
CA MET A 197 4.14 -8.79 -20.42
C MET A 197 5.50 -9.45 -20.25
N THR A 198 6.51 -8.61 -20.21
CA THR A 198 7.90 -8.97 -19.93
C THR A 198 8.39 -8.17 -18.71
N ASN A 199 9.57 -8.52 -18.19
CA ASN A 199 10.22 -7.79 -17.08
C ASN A 199 9.42 -7.72 -15.79
N ASP A 200 8.61 -8.72 -15.53
CA ASP A 200 7.86 -8.85 -14.28
C ASP A 200 8.75 -8.81 -13.03
N ILE A 201 10.04 -9.21 -13.15
CA ILE A 201 11.06 -9.09 -12.09
C ILE A 201 11.35 -7.64 -11.66
N ARG A 202 10.96 -6.66 -12.47
CA ARG A 202 11.12 -5.24 -12.13
C ARG A 202 9.86 -4.63 -11.50
N ARG A 203 8.85 -5.45 -11.27
CA ARG A 203 7.61 -5.02 -10.65
C ARG A 203 7.39 -5.72 -9.33
N THR A 204 7.06 -4.94 -8.32
CA THR A 204 6.70 -5.42 -6.99
C THR A 204 5.32 -4.88 -6.64
N VAL A 205 4.43 -5.73 -6.14
CA VAL A 205 3.09 -5.34 -5.75
C VAL A 205 2.83 -5.66 -4.28
N PHE A 206 2.24 -4.69 -3.57
CA PHE A 206 1.72 -4.88 -2.22
C PHE A 206 0.21 -4.75 -2.21
N ASN A 207 -0.46 -5.71 -1.63
CA ASN A 207 -1.91 -5.70 -1.49
C ASN A 207 -2.32 -5.91 -0.04
N GLU A 208 -3.39 -5.23 0.37
CA GLU A 208 -4.08 -5.56 1.61
C GLU A 208 -4.96 -6.79 1.41
N ARG A 209 -4.92 -7.72 2.36
CA ARG A 209 -5.71 -8.95 2.31
C ARG A 209 -7.20 -8.65 2.35
N GLY A 210 -7.92 -9.06 1.30
CA GLY A 210 -9.37 -8.94 1.22
C GLY A 210 -9.86 -7.53 0.82
N GLU A 211 -8.98 -6.70 0.22
CA GLU A 211 -9.41 -5.48 -0.44
C GLU A 211 -10.31 -5.81 -1.66
N ILE A 212 -11.08 -4.83 -2.13
CA ILE A 212 -12.19 -5.06 -3.07
C ILE A 212 -11.74 -5.54 -4.44
N LEU A 213 -10.65 -5.00 -4.99
CA LEU A 213 -10.19 -5.30 -6.36
C LEU A 213 -9.58 -6.70 -6.49
N ARG A 214 -9.12 -7.29 -5.38
CA ARG A 214 -8.61 -8.68 -5.37
C ARG A 214 -9.66 -9.71 -5.80
N ARG A 215 -10.94 -9.39 -5.72
CA ARG A 215 -12.03 -10.25 -6.22
C ARG A 215 -12.07 -10.34 -7.75
N PHE A 216 -11.46 -9.37 -8.43
CA PHE A 216 -11.38 -9.28 -9.89
C PHE A 216 -9.97 -9.58 -10.40
N ALA A 217 -9.06 -10.00 -9.50
CA ALA A 217 -7.69 -10.32 -9.88
C ALA A 217 -7.68 -11.41 -10.99
N ARG A 218 -6.86 -11.18 -11.99
CA ARG A 218 -6.62 -12.14 -13.07
C ARG A 218 -5.66 -13.20 -12.53
N PHE A 219 -6.11 -14.45 -12.47
CA PHE A 219 -5.32 -15.53 -11.89
C PHE A 219 -4.24 -16.05 -12.84
N ASP A 220 -4.38 -15.77 -14.11
CA ASP A 220 -3.50 -16.19 -15.20
C ASP A 220 -2.40 -15.19 -15.54
N GLU A 221 -2.52 -13.96 -15.05
CA GLU A 221 -1.58 -12.88 -15.33
C GLU A 221 -1.21 -12.14 -14.05
N ALA A 222 -0.03 -12.40 -13.52
CA ALA A 222 0.48 -11.67 -12.38
C ALA A 222 1.01 -10.29 -12.80
N PRO A 223 0.67 -9.21 -12.08
CA PRO A 223 1.17 -7.87 -12.41
C PRO A 223 2.68 -7.72 -12.16
N ALA A 224 3.25 -8.61 -11.37
CA ALA A 224 4.64 -8.57 -10.92
C ALA A 224 5.16 -9.96 -10.57
N ALA A 225 6.48 -10.15 -10.61
CA ALA A 225 7.13 -11.36 -10.11
C ALA A 225 7.03 -11.46 -8.58
N GLU A 226 7.05 -10.33 -7.89
CA GLU A 226 6.92 -10.27 -6.44
C GLU A 226 5.60 -9.66 -6.02
N ALA A 227 4.78 -10.44 -5.32
CA ALA A 227 3.48 -10.04 -4.84
C ALA A 227 3.34 -10.33 -3.34
N PHE A 228 3.29 -9.27 -2.55
CA PHE A 228 3.09 -9.34 -1.10
C PHE A 228 1.63 -9.07 -0.77
N THR A 229 1.04 -9.95 0.04
CA THR A 229 -0.31 -9.74 0.58
C THR A 229 -0.20 -9.58 2.08
N LEU A 230 -0.36 -8.36 2.54
CA LEU A 230 -0.33 -8.00 3.94
C LEU A 230 -1.75 -8.08 4.54
N ASN A 231 -1.86 -8.18 5.85
CA ASN A 231 -3.13 -8.16 6.57
C ASN A 231 -3.06 -7.11 7.68
N CYS A 232 -2.91 -5.85 7.28
CA CYS A 232 -2.67 -4.73 8.20
C CYS A 232 -3.94 -4.28 8.92
N GLY A 233 -5.08 -4.33 8.24
CA GLY A 233 -6.39 -3.91 8.73
C GLY A 233 -7.43 -5.04 8.70
N PRO A 234 -7.25 -6.16 9.44
CA PRO A 234 -8.08 -7.36 9.32
C PRO A 234 -9.58 -7.14 9.61
N ARG A 235 -9.90 -6.15 10.44
CA ARG A 235 -11.29 -5.83 10.82
C ARG A 235 -11.93 -4.77 9.95
N GLU A 236 -11.17 -4.19 9.04
CA GLU A 236 -11.65 -3.16 8.13
C GLU A 236 -12.56 -3.74 7.04
N SER A 237 -13.45 -2.92 6.52
CA SER A 237 -14.27 -3.29 5.36
C SER A 237 -13.41 -3.44 4.11
N THR A 238 -13.90 -4.19 3.11
CA THR A 238 -13.16 -4.41 1.84
C THR A 238 -12.81 -3.09 1.12
N PHE A 239 -13.63 -2.06 1.30
CA PHE A 239 -13.39 -0.73 0.74
C PHE A 239 -12.35 0.05 1.54
N ALA A 240 -12.41 0.00 2.87
CA ALA A 240 -11.40 0.63 3.73
C ALA A 240 -10.02 0.00 3.50
N LYS A 241 -9.96 -1.31 3.31
CA LYS A 241 -8.74 -2.05 2.96
C LYS A 241 -8.14 -1.67 1.61
N HIS A 242 -8.94 -1.12 0.71
CA HIS A 242 -8.43 -0.65 -0.57
C HIS A 242 -7.69 0.69 -0.47
N LYS A 243 -7.96 1.51 0.55
CA LYS A 243 -7.29 2.81 0.71
C LYS A 243 -5.78 2.66 0.79
N ILE A 244 -5.07 3.59 0.13
CA ILE A 244 -3.59 3.57 0.10
C ILE A 244 -2.99 3.90 1.46
N ARG A 245 -3.51 4.92 2.19
CA ARG A 245 -2.89 5.41 3.41
C ARG A 245 -2.72 4.33 4.49
N PRO A 246 -3.72 3.49 4.85
CA PRO A 246 -3.53 2.43 5.82
C PRO A 246 -2.49 1.39 5.38
N LEU A 247 -2.43 1.07 4.09
CA LEU A 247 -1.42 0.15 3.56
C LEU A 247 -0.02 0.77 3.59
N ALA A 248 0.11 2.04 3.24
CA ALA A 248 1.37 2.77 3.31
C ALA A 248 1.87 2.93 4.74
N ASP A 249 0.97 3.24 5.69
CA ASP A 249 1.30 3.25 7.13
C ASP A 249 1.90 1.92 7.57
N CYS A 250 1.25 0.82 7.20
CA CYS A 250 1.68 -0.53 7.54
C CYS A 250 3.05 -0.86 6.95
N ILE A 251 3.27 -0.58 5.67
CA ILE A 251 4.54 -0.82 4.99
C ILE A 251 5.65 0.03 5.62
N THR A 252 5.40 1.32 5.90
CA THR A 252 6.36 2.22 6.55
C THR A 252 6.69 1.72 7.96
N TRP A 253 5.69 1.26 8.71
CA TRP A 253 5.87 0.69 10.04
C TRP A 253 6.74 -0.57 10.01
N ILE A 254 6.47 -1.50 9.10
CA ILE A 254 7.25 -2.72 8.92
C ILE A 254 8.69 -2.37 8.49
N ALA A 255 8.85 -1.41 7.59
CA ALA A 255 10.16 -0.94 7.12
C ALA A 255 11.01 -0.37 8.25
N ALA A 256 10.41 0.32 9.21
CA ALA A 256 11.12 0.92 10.32
C ALA A 256 11.83 -0.10 11.23
N TYR A 257 11.48 -1.39 11.14
CA TYR A 257 12.26 -2.48 11.76
C TYR A 257 13.62 -2.72 11.09
N GLY A 258 13.90 -2.12 9.95
CA GLY A 258 15.15 -2.27 9.20
C GLY A 258 15.68 -0.98 8.59
N SER A 259 14.94 0.14 8.68
CA SER A 259 15.33 1.44 8.13
C SER A 259 15.13 2.54 9.15
N LYS A 260 16.23 3.24 9.47
CA LYS A 260 16.19 4.46 10.31
C LYS A 260 15.41 5.60 9.65
N GLU A 261 15.42 5.66 8.32
CA GLU A 261 14.71 6.67 7.55
C GLU A 261 13.19 6.46 7.64
N ALA A 262 12.73 5.20 7.54
CA ALA A 262 11.31 4.87 7.73
C ALA A 262 10.86 5.19 9.16
N ALA A 263 11.68 4.88 10.18
CA ALA A 263 11.41 5.25 11.57
C ALA A 263 11.32 6.77 11.74
N ALA A 264 12.24 7.52 11.13
CA ALA A 264 12.22 8.99 11.19
C ALA A 264 10.95 9.60 10.53
N VAL A 265 10.41 8.97 9.47
CA VAL A 265 9.13 9.40 8.88
C VAL A 265 7.95 9.15 9.84
N ILE A 266 7.96 8.04 10.57
CA ILE A 266 6.95 7.77 11.61
C ILE A 266 6.98 8.87 12.67
N ASP A 267 8.17 9.15 13.20
CA ASP A 267 8.36 10.17 14.24
C ASP A 267 7.99 11.58 13.75
N ALA A 268 8.42 11.96 12.55
CA ALA A 268 8.10 13.26 11.95
C ALA A 268 6.60 13.48 11.72
N ASN A 269 5.84 12.42 11.53
CA ASN A 269 4.38 12.47 11.35
C ASN A 269 3.60 12.21 12.65
N ALA A 270 4.24 12.04 13.80
CA ALA A 270 3.57 11.70 15.07
C ALA A 270 2.54 12.75 15.51
N ASP A 271 2.85 14.02 15.33
CA ASP A 271 2.00 15.17 15.69
C ASP A 271 1.16 15.69 14.50
N SER A 272 1.20 15.00 13.36
CA SER A 272 0.41 15.37 12.19
C SER A 272 -1.08 15.07 12.39
N PRO A 273 -1.99 15.71 11.65
CA PRO A 273 -3.43 15.38 11.68
C PRO A 273 -3.71 13.89 11.40
N MET A 274 -2.81 13.25 10.68
CA MET A 274 -2.88 11.83 10.33
C MET A 274 -1.55 11.15 10.65
N PRO A 275 -1.29 10.79 11.91
CA PRO A 275 -0.07 10.09 12.29
C PRO A 275 0.01 8.71 11.63
N VAL A 276 1.23 8.25 11.39
CA VAL A 276 1.46 6.88 10.87
C VAL A 276 0.96 5.88 11.91
N ARG A 277 0.08 4.97 11.47
CA ARG A 277 -0.60 4.05 12.38
C ARG A 277 0.13 2.72 12.48
N LYS A 278 0.29 2.26 13.71
CA LYS A 278 0.74 0.90 13.98
C LYS A 278 -0.25 -0.12 13.38
N PRO A 279 0.21 -1.16 12.66
CA PRO A 279 -0.66 -2.22 12.19
C PRO A 279 -1.40 -2.92 13.34
N LEU A 280 -2.71 -3.11 13.20
CA LEU A 280 -3.53 -3.74 14.24
C LEU A 280 -3.13 -5.19 14.58
N VAL A 281 -2.43 -5.83 13.66
CA VAL A 281 -1.96 -7.22 13.82
C VAL A 281 -0.66 -7.30 14.59
N GLU A 282 0.09 -6.21 14.69
CA GLU A 282 1.39 -6.22 15.34
C GLU A 282 1.26 -6.36 16.86
N CYS A 283 2.17 -7.13 17.45
CA CYS A 283 2.17 -7.38 18.88
C CYS A 283 2.52 -6.14 19.72
N GLY A 284 2.03 -6.14 20.95
CA GLY A 284 2.30 -5.09 21.92
C GLY A 284 1.25 -3.98 21.94
N PRO A 285 1.31 -3.07 22.93
CA PRO A 285 0.37 -1.98 23.10
C PRO A 285 0.35 -1.03 21.91
N ALA A 286 -0.83 -0.51 21.58
CA ALA A 286 -1.01 0.41 20.44
C ALA A 286 -0.26 1.74 20.60
N ASP A 287 0.03 2.12 21.85
CA ASP A 287 0.72 3.34 22.25
C ASP A 287 2.26 3.20 22.29
N LYS A 288 2.78 1.98 22.15
CA LYS A 288 4.24 1.81 22.01
C LYS A 288 4.68 2.31 20.66
N VAL A 289 5.54 3.30 20.72
CA VAL A 289 6.27 3.80 19.56
C VAL A 289 7.11 2.66 18.98
N HIS A 290 7.27 2.68 17.66
CA HIS A 290 8.14 1.75 16.97
C HIS A 290 9.56 1.76 17.58
N PRO A 291 10.22 0.62 17.73
CA PRO A 291 11.57 0.55 18.33
C PRO A 291 12.63 1.34 17.56
N GLY A 292 12.34 1.80 16.35
CA GLY A 292 13.31 2.55 15.54
C GLY A 292 14.46 1.68 15.03
N PRO A 293 15.66 2.26 14.85
CA PRO A 293 16.82 1.54 14.32
C PRO A 293 17.31 0.41 15.21
N ASP A 294 16.97 0.43 16.50
CA ASP A 294 17.34 -0.63 17.46
C ASP A 294 16.38 -1.83 17.42
N TYR A 295 15.72 -2.02 16.28
CA TYR A 295 14.71 -3.07 16.07
C TYR A 295 15.21 -4.47 16.41
N ARG A 296 16.52 -4.72 16.37
CA ARG A 296 17.14 -6.01 16.73
C ARG A 296 16.98 -6.36 18.19
N GLU A 297 16.78 -5.34 19.03
CA GLU A 297 16.56 -5.49 20.48
C GLU A 297 15.06 -5.56 20.82
N SER A 298 14.17 -5.42 19.82
CA SER A 298 12.73 -5.51 20.05
C SER A 298 12.34 -6.91 20.53
N GLU A 299 11.46 -6.93 21.51
CA GLU A 299 10.94 -8.19 22.05
C GLU A 299 10.18 -8.98 20.97
N PRO A 300 10.36 -10.32 20.89
CA PRO A 300 9.58 -11.12 19.98
C PRO A 300 8.10 -11.10 20.35
N CYS A 301 7.26 -11.33 19.34
CA CYS A 301 5.82 -11.44 19.48
C CYS A 301 5.44 -12.77 20.18
N VAL A 302 5.53 -12.82 21.48
CA VAL A 302 5.04 -13.99 22.26
C VAL A 302 3.55 -13.84 22.57
N HIS A 303 2.82 -14.93 22.44
CA HIS A 303 1.43 -14.99 22.86
C HIS A 303 1.36 -14.74 24.36
N GLN A 304 0.78 -13.62 24.77
CA GLN A 304 0.38 -13.43 26.16
C GLN A 304 -0.92 -14.20 26.32
N SER A 305 -0.87 -15.33 27.04
CA SER A 305 -2.09 -16.01 27.50
C SER A 305 -2.99 -14.96 28.18
N ARG A 306 -4.28 -14.97 27.86
CA ARG A 306 -5.23 -14.10 28.53
C ARG A 306 -5.08 -14.38 30.03
N ARG A 307 -4.85 -13.38 30.83
CA ARG A 307 -4.81 -13.42 32.31
C ARG A 307 -6.13 -13.88 32.95
N GLY A 308 -6.92 -14.69 32.27
CA GLY A 308 -8.17 -15.26 32.76
C GLY A 308 -8.10 -16.78 32.97
N ASP A 309 -7.12 -17.42 32.37
CA ASP A 309 -7.06 -18.90 32.41
C ASP A 309 -6.29 -19.44 33.64
N GLU A 310 -5.64 -18.54 34.40
CA GLU A 310 -4.89 -18.92 35.63
C GLU A 310 -5.70 -18.78 36.93
N ALA A 311 -6.91 -18.18 36.88
CA ALA A 311 -7.71 -17.98 38.11
C ALA A 311 -8.59 -19.19 38.46
N ASP A 312 -8.79 -20.13 37.54
CA ASP A 312 -9.66 -21.30 37.77
C ASP A 312 -8.90 -22.59 38.12
N SER A 313 -7.56 -22.55 38.21
CA SER A 313 -6.78 -23.75 38.57
C SER A 313 -6.32 -23.81 40.03
N GLU A 314 -6.64 -22.81 40.87
CA GLU A 314 -6.29 -22.80 42.32
C GLU A 314 -7.48 -23.01 43.25
N SER A 315 -8.61 -23.53 42.75
CA SER A 315 -9.76 -23.89 43.61
C SER A 315 -10.21 -25.34 43.36
N ASP A 316 -9.35 -26.29 43.67
CA ASP A 316 -9.74 -27.68 44.00
C ASP A 316 -8.82 -28.21 45.11
#